data_cdc8c7882c654c7dc311c0e0558c38d4
#
_entry.id   cdc8c7882c654c7dc311c0e0558c38d4
#
_cell.length_a   1.000
_cell.length_b   1.000
_cell.length_c   1.000
_cell.angle_alpha   90.00
_cell.angle_beta   90.00
_cell.angle_gamma   90.00
#
_symmetry.space_group_name_H-M   'P 1'
#
loop_
_entity.id
_entity.type
_entity.pdbx_description
1 polymer ?
#
loop_
_entity_poly.entity_id
_entity_poly.type
_entity_poly.pdbx_seq_one_letter_code
_entity_poly.pdbx_strand_id
1 'polypeptide(L)'
;MPNNLHERHDPMEQMKQEIENRIAIYALISRLMLVEVDEAFLKQIESDENILALFPNYRDWSKRKELSVEKLITEEYNADFTNLFLMNLIPYESFYLSEEQMIESGQANPVVELYDALDFRVELEKARVVSADHIGVELEFMYMLCTALKKALDANDQDAVCELLLIQRGFLKDHLLEWMPLFLINAKRESRTPLYHDGTELTLEFILSDYEYVIEKLAENCKIEASEN
;
A
#
# COMPACT_ATOMS: atom_id res chain seq x y z
N MET A 1 -11.26 41.88 23.15
CA MET A 1 -11.94 40.81 22.41
C MET A 1 -10.89 40.13 21.54
N PRO A 2 -10.49 38.89 21.77
CA PRO A 2 -9.58 38.21 20.86
C PRO A 2 -10.35 37.73 19.65
N ASN A 3 -9.86 38.13 18.49
CA ASN A 3 -10.32 37.65 17.17
C ASN A 3 -9.94 36.14 17.07
N ASN A 4 -10.93 35.24 17.18
CA ASN A 4 -10.83 33.88 16.75
C ASN A 4 -10.88 33.86 15.21
N LEU A 5 -9.73 34.05 14.58
CA LEU A 5 -9.52 33.64 13.21
C LEU A 5 -9.43 32.08 13.24
N HIS A 6 -10.56 31.40 13.03
CA HIS A 6 -10.55 30.06 12.53
C HIS A 6 -9.82 30.12 11.18
N GLU A 7 -8.58 29.66 11.14
CA GLU A 7 -7.89 29.34 9.89
C GLU A 7 -8.79 28.33 9.16
N ARG A 8 -9.56 28.85 8.18
CA ARG A 8 -10.24 27.98 7.22
C ARG A 8 -9.12 27.36 6.39
N HIS A 9 -8.72 26.13 6.72
CA HIS A 9 -7.89 25.33 5.83
C HIS A 9 -8.60 25.28 4.48
N ASP A 10 -7.87 25.62 3.42
CA ASP A 10 -8.35 25.49 2.06
C ASP A 10 -8.61 23.98 1.79
N PRO A 11 -9.83 23.57 1.44
CA PRO A 11 -10.15 22.16 1.21
C PRO A 11 -9.21 21.51 0.17
N MET A 12 -8.73 22.28 -0.81
CA MET A 12 -7.80 21.81 -1.82
C MET A 12 -6.41 21.52 -1.23
N GLU A 13 -5.91 22.42 -0.37
CA GLU A 13 -4.62 22.19 0.30
C GLU A 13 -4.68 21.03 1.30
N GLN A 14 -5.82 20.88 1.96
CA GLN A 14 -6.05 19.71 2.83
C GLN A 14 -6.02 18.42 2.02
N MET A 15 -6.72 18.34 0.89
CA MET A 15 -6.73 17.17 0.02
C MET A 15 -5.33 16.85 -0.51
N LYS A 16 -4.54 17.86 -0.89
CA LYS A 16 -3.14 17.66 -1.32
C LYS A 16 -2.31 17.02 -0.22
N GLN A 17 -2.43 17.50 1.00
CA GLN A 17 -1.71 16.92 2.15
C GLN A 17 -2.15 15.47 2.43
N GLU A 18 -3.44 15.18 2.36
CA GLU A 18 -3.98 13.83 2.53
C GLU A 18 -3.41 12.89 1.46
N ILE A 19 -3.30 13.33 0.21
CA ILE A 19 -2.71 12.55 -0.88
C ILE A 19 -1.20 12.35 -0.69
N GLU A 20 -0.47 13.34 -0.20
CA GLU A 20 0.95 13.17 0.14
C GLU A 20 1.15 12.11 1.23
N ASN A 21 0.28 12.07 2.24
CA ASN A 21 0.30 11.04 3.26
C ASN A 21 0.00 9.65 2.67
N ARG A 22 -0.99 9.54 1.76
CA ARG A 22 -1.30 8.29 1.05
C ARG A 22 -0.11 7.79 0.23
N ILE A 23 0.54 8.68 -0.52
CA ILE A 23 1.77 8.38 -1.28
C ILE A 23 2.85 7.80 -0.36
N ALA A 24 3.10 8.45 0.78
CA ALA A 24 4.11 8.01 1.73
C ALA A 24 3.80 6.62 2.32
N ILE A 25 2.54 6.36 2.68
CA ILE A 25 2.13 5.07 3.24
C ILE A 25 2.21 3.98 2.17
N TYR A 26 1.69 4.20 0.95
CA TYR A 26 1.81 3.21 -0.13
C TYR A 26 3.26 2.90 -0.48
N ALA A 27 4.15 3.90 -0.52
CA ALA A 27 5.59 3.68 -0.71
C ALA A 27 6.20 2.83 0.41
N LEU A 28 5.81 3.06 1.65
CA LEU A 28 6.30 2.32 2.81
C LEU A 28 5.84 0.85 2.80
N ILE A 29 4.53 0.63 2.64
CA ILE A 29 3.96 -0.73 2.71
C ILE A 29 4.28 -1.56 1.46
N SER A 30 4.33 -0.97 0.26
CA SER A 30 4.78 -1.69 -0.94
C SER A 30 6.22 -2.14 -0.80
N ARG A 31 7.12 -1.25 -0.34
CA ARG A 31 8.54 -1.59 -0.10
C ARG A 31 8.71 -2.71 0.94
N LEU A 32 7.94 -2.67 2.02
CA LEU A 32 7.98 -3.69 3.08
C LEU A 32 7.51 -5.08 2.59
N MET A 33 6.50 -5.11 1.71
CA MET A 33 5.91 -6.36 1.22
C MET A 33 6.63 -6.93 -0.02
N LEU A 34 7.41 -6.09 -0.74
CA LEU A 34 8.03 -6.50 -2.02
C LEU A 34 9.47 -6.95 -1.89
N VAL A 35 10.24 -6.35 -0.98
CA VAL A 35 11.70 -6.57 -0.92
C VAL A 35 12.14 -6.75 0.54
N GLU A 36 13.13 -7.61 0.74
CA GLU A 36 13.76 -7.82 2.05
C GLU A 36 14.20 -6.49 2.66
N VAL A 37 14.14 -6.43 3.99
CA VAL A 37 14.60 -5.26 4.74
C VAL A 37 16.11 -5.08 4.61
N ASP A 38 16.53 -3.85 4.36
CA ASP A 38 17.93 -3.42 4.37
C ASP A 38 18.17 -2.30 5.40
N GLU A 39 19.43 -1.94 5.59
CA GLU A 39 19.83 -0.89 6.56
C GLU A 39 19.23 0.48 6.23
N ALA A 40 19.11 0.80 4.92
CA ALA A 40 18.56 2.07 4.48
C ALA A 40 17.08 2.19 4.83
N PHE A 41 16.31 1.11 4.62
CA PHE A 41 14.90 1.04 4.96
C PHE A 41 14.66 1.12 6.47
N LEU A 42 15.45 0.38 7.28
CA LEU A 42 15.37 0.48 8.74
C LEU A 42 15.66 1.89 9.23
N LYS A 43 16.71 2.51 8.68
CA LYS A 43 17.06 3.89 9.02
C LYS A 43 15.94 4.88 8.67
N GLN A 44 15.25 4.68 7.56
CA GLN A 44 14.10 5.50 7.18
C GLN A 44 12.98 5.39 8.22
N ILE A 45 12.62 4.17 8.66
CA ILE A 45 11.60 3.95 9.70
C ILE A 45 12.02 4.58 11.03
N GLU A 46 13.28 4.42 11.42
CA GLU A 46 13.77 4.84 12.75
C GLU A 46 14.08 6.34 12.86
N SER A 47 14.32 7.02 11.73
CA SER A 47 14.66 8.45 11.74
C SER A 47 13.44 9.38 11.75
N ASP A 48 12.25 8.86 11.48
CA ASP A 48 11.00 9.62 11.49
C ASP A 48 10.06 9.08 12.57
N GLU A 49 9.80 9.90 13.58
CA GLU A 49 8.92 9.55 14.71
C GLU A 49 7.49 9.25 14.29
N ASN A 50 6.99 9.87 13.21
CA ASN A 50 5.64 9.60 12.70
C ASN A 50 5.59 8.23 12.02
N ILE A 51 6.63 7.88 11.24
CA ILE A 51 6.72 6.55 10.64
C ILE A 51 6.91 5.49 11.73
N LEU A 52 7.80 5.73 12.69
CA LEU A 52 8.03 4.80 13.79
C LEU A 52 6.78 4.57 14.66
N ALA A 53 5.91 5.58 14.78
CA ALA A 53 4.65 5.47 15.50
C ALA A 53 3.64 4.51 14.84
N LEU A 54 3.79 4.26 13.52
CA LEU A 54 2.98 3.27 12.80
C LEU A 54 3.38 1.81 13.13
N PHE A 55 4.49 1.62 13.83
CA PHE A 55 5.04 0.32 14.21
C PHE A 55 5.21 0.20 15.74
N PRO A 56 4.12 0.16 16.52
CA PRO A 56 4.19 0.26 17.99
C PRO A 56 4.88 -0.94 18.64
N ASN A 57 4.61 -2.17 18.20
CA ASN A 57 5.27 -3.36 18.74
C ASN A 57 6.75 -3.40 18.37
N TYR A 58 7.09 -3.00 17.13
CA TYR A 58 8.48 -2.86 16.69
C TYR A 58 9.23 -1.81 17.50
N ARG A 59 8.63 -0.63 17.70
CA ARG A 59 9.22 0.46 18.50
C ARG A 59 9.58 0.01 19.91
N ASP A 60 8.72 -0.78 20.55
CA ASP A 60 8.86 -1.21 21.94
C ASP A 60 9.66 -2.53 22.08
N TRP A 61 10.06 -3.16 20.99
CA TRP A 61 10.77 -4.44 20.98
C TRP A 61 12.21 -4.32 21.48
N SER A 62 12.56 -5.06 22.54
CA SER A 62 13.87 -4.96 23.20
C SER A 62 15.04 -5.37 22.31
N LYS A 63 14.88 -6.46 21.53
CA LYS A 63 15.92 -6.96 20.61
C LYS A 63 16.43 -5.92 19.62
N ARG A 64 15.59 -4.95 19.23
CA ARG A 64 15.96 -3.84 18.37
C ARG A 64 17.16 -3.04 18.90
N LYS A 65 17.30 -2.98 20.23
CA LYS A 65 18.39 -2.27 20.92
C LYS A 65 19.53 -3.18 21.37
N GLU A 66 19.29 -4.49 21.40
CA GLU A 66 20.24 -5.49 21.91
C GLU A 66 21.10 -6.07 20.78
N LEU A 67 20.53 -6.23 19.59
CA LEU A 67 21.22 -6.81 18.43
C LEU A 67 21.84 -5.72 17.53
N SER A 68 22.91 -6.09 16.83
CA SER A 68 23.42 -5.23 15.75
C SER A 68 22.42 -5.18 14.58
N VAL A 69 22.44 -4.06 13.83
CA VAL A 69 21.57 -3.88 12.64
C VAL A 69 21.75 -5.04 11.65
N GLU A 70 22.99 -5.48 11.41
CA GLU A 70 23.28 -6.62 10.54
C GLU A 70 22.56 -7.89 11.00
N LYS A 71 22.59 -8.20 12.30
CA LYS A 71 21.91 -9.38 12.86
C LYS A 71 20.40 -9.25 12.81
N LEU A 72 19.85 -8.07 13.10
CA LEU A 72 18.42 -7.83 12.96
C LEU A 72 17.96 -8.10 11.53
N ILE A 73 18.71 -7.62 10.53
CA ILE A 73 18.38 -7.83 9.12
C ILE A 73 18.49 -9.30 8.75
N THR A 74 19.64 -9.94 9.01
CA THR A 74 19.93 -11.28 8.49
C THR A 74 19.24 -12.40 9.25
N GLU A 75 19.15 -12.30 10.59
CA GLU A 75 18.66 -13.39 11.44
C GLU A 75 17.17 -13.25 11.77
N GLU A 76 16.64 -12.00 11.80
CA GLU A 76 15.26 -11.76 12.20
C GLU A 76 14.38 -11.36 10.98
N TYR A 77 14.66 -10.21 10.33
CA TYR A 77 13.72 -9.68 9.32
C TYR A 77 13.73 -10.45 8.01
N ASN A 78 14.90 -10.78 7.47
CA ASN A 78 14.98 -11.51 6.20
C ASN A 78 14.51 -12.95 6.34
N ALA A 79 14.72 -13.55 7.51
CA ALA A 79 14.16 -14.87 7.83
C ALA A 79 12.62 -14.82 7.89
N ASP A 80 12.06 -13.77 8.48
CA ASP A 80 10.61 -13.58 8.55
C ASP A 80 10.00 -13.23 7.18
N PHE A 81 10.65 -12.35 6.41
CA PHE A 81 10.26 -12.07 5.02
C PHE A 81 10.20 -13.35 4.17
N THR A 82 11.25 -14.15 4.24
CA THR A 82 11.31 -15.43 3.52
C THR A 82 10.15 -16.35 3.93
N ASN A 83 9.87 -16.41 5.22
CA ASN A 83 8.76 -17.21 5.76
C ASN A 83 7.41 -16.72 5.23
N LEU A 84 7.16 -15.41 5.24
CA LEU A 84 5.86 -14.83 4.91
C LEU A 84 5.59 -14.74 3.41
N PHE A 85 6.59 -14.37 2.61
CA PHE A 85 6.37 -14.00 1.21
C PHE A 85 6.97 -14.99 0.19
N LEU A 86 7.84 -15.92 0.63
CA LEU A 86 8.50 -16.85 -0.29
C LEU A 86 8.23 -18.33 0.00
N MET A 87 7.84 -18.70 1.21
CA MET A 87 7.74 -20.12 1.59
C MET A 87 6.37 -20.57 2.09
N ASN A 88 5.77 -19.86 3.05
CA ASN A 88 4.57 -20.35 3.74
C ASN A 88 3.27 -19.76 3.22
N LEU A 89 3.30 -18.51 2.77
CA LEU A 89 2.13 -17.83 2.21
C LEU A 89 2.38 -17.52 0.74
N ILE A 90 1.30 -17.35 0.00
CA ILE A 90 1.35 -17.06 -1.43
C ILE A 90 0.78 -15.65 -1.64
N PRO A 91 1.63 -14.62 -1.87
CA PRO A 91 1.24 -13.23 -1.87
C PRO A 91 0.77 -12.74 -3.26
N TYR A 92 -0.13 -13.48 -3.92
CA TYR A 92 -0.61 -13.21 -5.28
C TYR A 92 -2.13 -13.28 -5.35
N GLU A 93 -2.77 -12.27 -5.99
CA GLU A 93 -4.23 -12.19 -6.15
C GLU A 93 -4.80 -13.43 -6.81
N SER A 94 -4.24 -13.83 -7.95
CA SER A 94 -4.73 -14.95 -8.73
C SER A 94 -4.78 -16.27 -7.95
N PHE A 95 -3.87 -16.47 -7.00
CA PHE A 95 -3.93 -17.64 -6.12
C PHE A 95 -5.19 -17.67 -5.24
N TYR A 96 -5.67 -16.52 -4.80
CA TYR A 96 -6.86 -16.44 -3.92
C TYR A 96 -8.16 -16.45 -4.70
N LEU A 97 -8.17 -15.89 -5.90
CA LEU A 97 -9.39 -15.69 -6.69
C LEU A 97 -9.62 -16.75 -7.76
N SER A 98 -8.58 -17.48 -8.20
CA SER A 98 -8.77 -18.56 -9.18
C SER A 98 -9.32 -19.83 -8.53
N GLU A 99 -10.19 -20.55 -9.26
CA GLU A 99 -10.74 -21.84 -8.81
C GLU A 99 -9.63 -22.90 -8.59
N GLU A 100 -8.56 -22.81 -9.37
CA GLU A 100 -7.45 -23.76 -9.34
C GLU A 100 -6.40 -23.44 -8.26
N GLN A 101 -6.51 -22.29 -7.59
CA GLN A 101 -5.53 -21.80 -6.61
C GLN A 101 -4.09 -21.82 -7.17
N MET A 102 -3.95 -21.32 -8.39
CA MET A 102 -2.65 -21.22 -9.06
C MET A 102 -2.30 -19.76 -9.31
N ILE A 103 -0.99 -19.47 -9.33
CA ILE A 103 -0.51 -18.15 -9.71
C ILE A 103 -0.61 -18.03 -11.23
N GLU A 104 -1.41 -17.09 -11.69
CA GLU A 104 -1.58 -16.80 -13.11
C GLU A 104 -0.47 -15.88 -13.61
N SER A 105 0.02 -16.16 -14.80
CA SER A 105 1.06 -15.37 -15.45
C SER A 105 0.64 -14.94 -16.85
N GLY A 106 1.26 -13.86 -17.34
CA GLY A 106 0.95 -13.31 -18.67
C GLY A 106 -0.43 -12.66 -18.73
N GLN A 107 -1.13 -12.81 -19.85
CA GLN A 107 -2.40 -12.12 -20.12
C GLN A 107 -3.61 -12.66 -19.34
N ALA A 108 -3.51 -13.82 -18.74
CA ALA A 108 -4.55 -14.36 -17.87
C ALA A 108 -4.51 -13.72 -16.46
N ASN A 109 -3.47 -12.95 -16.16
CA ASN A 109 -3.34 -12.28 -14.87
C ASN A 109 -4.35 -11.13 -14.73
N PRO A 110 -5.07 -11.02 -13.60
CA PRO A 110 -6.19 -10.11 -13.45
C PRO A 110 -5.83 -8.62 -13.58
N VAL A 111 -4.61 -8.24 -13.23
CA VAL A 111 -4.19 -6.82 -13.19
C VAL A 111 -3.51 -6.33 -14.47
N VAL A 112 -3.06 -7.23 -15.36
CA VAL A 112 -2.19 -6.87 -16.50
C VAL A 112 -2.85 -5.91 -17.47
N GLU A 113 -4.13 -6.11 -17.80
CA GLU A 113 -4.85 -5.23 -18.73
C GLU A 113 -4.92 -3.79 -18.18
N LEU A 114 -5.17 -3.64 -16.88
CA LEU A 114 -5.23 -2.33 -16.24
C LEU A 114 -3.85 -1.67 -16.17
N TYR A 115 -2.81 -2.44 -15.86
CA TYR A 115 -1.44 -1.95 -15.83
C TYR A 115 -1.00 -1.46 -17.22
N ASP A 116 -1.29 -2.22 -18.27
CA ASP A 116 -0.97 -1.84 -19.65
C ASP A 116 -1.75 -0.58 -20.08
N ALA A 117 -3.03 -0.46 -19.72
CA ALA A 117 -3.85 0.70 -20.04
C ALA A 117 -3.32 2.01 -19.42
N LEU A 118 -2.61 1.91 -18.28
CA LEU A 118 -2.07 3.06 -17.54
C LEU A 118 -0.54 3.19 -17.65
N ASP A 119 0.09 2.45 -18.59
CA ASP A 119 1.54 2.39 -18.83
C ASP A 119 2.36 2.06 -17.57
N PHE A 120 1.77 1.29 -16.65
CA PHE A 120 2.48 0.75 -15.50
C PHE A 120 3.15 -0.57 -15.90
N ARG A 121 4.48 -0.61 -15.85
CA ARG A 121 5.25 -1.77 -16.28
C ARG A 121 6.00 -2.41 -15.13
N VAL A 122 5.72 -3.68 -14.90
CA VAL A 122 6.38 -4.48 -13.87
C VAL A 122 7.57 -5.21 -14.50
N GLU A 123 8.77 -4.87 -14.05
CA GLU A 123 9.99 -5.62 -14.37
C GLU A 123 10.12 -6.82 -13.41
N LEU A 124 9.44 -7.94 -13.72
CA LEU A 124 9.32 -9.11 -12.83
C LEU A 124 10.66 -9.60 -12.27
N GLU A 125 11.70 -9.68 -13.11
CA GLU A 125 13.04 -10.11 -12.68
C GLU A 125 13.66 -9.14 -11.68
N LYS A 126 13.49 -7.84 -11.90
CA LYS A 126 14.01 -6.80 -11.01
C LYS A 126 13.24 -6.74 -9.70
N ALA A 127 11.93 -6.86 -9.78
CA ALA A 127 11.07 -6.96 -8.60
C ALA A 127 11.21 -8.31 -7.86
N ARG A 128 11.84 -9.31 -8.50
CA ARG A 128 12.03 -10.66 -7.96
C ARG A 128 10.71 -11.37 -7.64
N VAL A 129 9.67 -11.09 -8.43
CA VAL A 129 8.34 -11.70 -8.33
C VAL A 129 8.05 -12.56 -9.56
N VAL A 130 7.17 -13.53 -9.41
CA VAL A 130 6.83 -14.48 -10.50
C VAL A 130 5.65 -14.01 -11.34
N SER A 131 4.84 -13.09 -10.81
CA SER A 131 3.67 -12.54 -11.49
C SER A 131 3.40 -11.10 -11.08
N ALA A 132 2.64 -10.37 -11.90
CA ALA A 132 2.37 -8.93 -11.75
C ALA A 132 1.39 -8.61 -10.61
N ASP A 133 0.59 -9.58 -10.19
CA ASP A 133 -0.40 -9.51 -9.11
C ASP A 133 0.17 -9.84 -7.71
N HIS A 134 1.46 -9.60 -7.52
CA HIS A 134 2.08 -9.71 -6.20
C HIS A 134 1.64 -8.54 -5.31
N ILE A 135 1.32 -8.80 -4.03
CA ILE A 135 0.86 -7.78 -3.06
C ILE A 135 1.67 -6.48 -3.09
N GLY A 136 3.00 -6.59 -3.09
CA GLY A 136 3.88 -5.42 -3.11
C GLY A 136 3.81 -4.64 -4.43
N VAL A 137 3.54 -5.31 -5.56
CA VAL A 137 3.37 -4.68 -6.88
C VAL A 137 2.03 -3.95 -6.96
N GLU A 138 0.95 -4.56 -6.49
CA GLU A 138 -0.36 -3.92 -6.45
C GLU A 138 -0.37 -2.67 -5.55
N LEU A 139 0.34 -2.72 -4.41
CA LEU A 139 0.53 -1.56 -3.55
C LEU A 139 1.40 -0.47 -4.22
N GLU A 140 2.41 -0.86 -5.02
CA GLU A 140 3.22 0.08 -5.82
C GLU A 140 2.39 0.73 -6.93
N PHE A 141 1.46 0.00 -7.52
CA PHE A 141 0.51 0.55 -8.49
C PHE A 141 -0.38 1.62 -7.84
N MET A 142 -0.90 1.40 -6.64
CA MET A 142 -1.62 2.43 -5.89
C MET A 142 -0.75 3.65 -5.56
N TYR A 143 0.52 3.45 -5.24
CA TYR A 143 1.48 4.55 -5.09
C TYR A 143 1.57 5.39 -6.36
N MET A 144 1.66 4.75 -7.53
CA MET A 144 1.70 5.43 -8.83
C MET A 144 0.40 6.21 -9.08
N LEU A 145 -0.77 5.61 -8.83
CA LEU A 145 -2.07 6.26 -8.98
C LEU A 145 -2.23 7.49 -8.06
N CYS A 146 -1.78 7.39 -6.80
CA CYS A 146 -1.78 8.53 -5.87
C CYS A 146 -0.83 9.64 -6.34
N THR A 147 0.33 9.27 -6.89
CA THR A 147 1.29 10.23 -7.45
C THR A 147 0.72 10.96 -8.68
N ALA A 148 -0.01 10.23 -9.55
CA ALA A 148 -0.70 10.81 -10.69
C ALA A 148 -1.83 11.76 -10.23
N LEU A 149 -2.61 11.35 -9.22
CA LEU A 149 -3.67 12.18 -8.63
C LEU A 149 -3.13 13.49 -8.05
N LYS A 150 -1.97 13.45 -7.36
CA LYS A 150 -1.31 14.67 -6.88
C LYS A 150 -0.96 15.62 -8.03
N LYS A 151 -0.40 15.09 -9.13
CA LYS A 151 -0.07 15.90 -10.30
C LYS A 151 -1.31 16.54 -10.95
N ALA A 152 -2.42 15.81 -11.04
CA ALA A 152 -3.68 16.34 -11.56
C ALA A 152 -4.23 17.48 -10.68
N LEU A 153 -4.18 17.33 -9.35
CA LEU A 153 -4.54 18.40 -8.40
C LEU A 153 -3.64 19.62 -8.54
N ASP A 154 -2.33 19.44 -8.67
CA ASP A 154 -1.39 20.55 -8.84
C ASP A 154 -1.60 21.29 -10.17
N ALA A 155 -2.07 20.57 -11.20
CA ALA A 155 -2.44 21.13 -12.49
C ALA A 155 -3.86 21.75 -12.51
N ASN A 156 -4.66 21.59 -11.45
CA ASN A 156 -6.10 21.92 -11.38
C ASN A 156 -6.92 21.23 -12.49
N ASP A 157 -6.55 20.01 -12.86
CA ASP A 157 -7.24 19.19 -13.86
C ASP A 157 -8.31 18.32 -13.16
N GLN A 158 -9.52 18.87 -13.03
CA GLN A 158 -10.62 18.24 -12.31
C GLN A 158 -11.12 16.96 -12.98
N ASP A 159 -11.06 16.89 -14.31
CA ASP A 159 -11.48 15.70 -15.05
C ASP A 159 -10.52 14.53 -14.77
N ALA A 160 -9.21 14.80 -14.83
CA ALA A 160 -8.19 13.81 -14.45
C ALA A 160 -8.26 13.40 -12.97
N VAL A 161 -8.58 14.34 -12.06
CA VAL A 161 -8.79 14.02 -10.63
C VAL A 161 -9.91 13.00 -10.46
N CYS A 162 -11.05 13.24 -11.12
CA CYS A 162 -12.20 12.33 -11.03
C CYS A 162 -11.92 10.96 -11.66
N GLU A 163 -11.27 10.92 -12.82
CA GLU A 163 -10.88 9.68 -13.49
C GLU A 163 -9.93 8.85 -12.60
N LEU A 164 -8.90 9.47 -12.02
CA LEU A 164 -7.95 8.78 -11.17
C LEU A 164 -8.58 8.29 -9.86
N LEU A 165 -9.51 9.03 -9.27
CA LEU A 165 -10.25 8.56 -8.09
C LEU A 165 -11.17 7.37 -8.45
N LEU A 166 -11.79 7.36 -9.62
CA LEU A 166 -12.60 6.23 -10.09
C LEU A 166 -11.75 4.97 -10.31
N ILE A 167 -10.57 5.12 -10.92
CA ILE A 167 -9.63 4.02 -11.12
C ILE A 167 -9.17 3.47 -9.76
N GLN A 168 -8.79 4.35 -8.80
CA GLN A 168 -8.38 3.93 -7.46
C GLN A 168 -9.50 3.18 -6.73
N ARG A 169 -10.75 3.69 -6.81
CA ARG A 169 -11.90 3.00 -6.21
C ARG A 169 -12.09 1.61 -6.79
N GLY A 170 -12.05 1.49 -8.13
CA GLY A 170 -12.17 0.21 -8.83
C GLY A 170 -11.08 -0.76 -8.41
N PHE A 171 -9.82 -0.32 -8.44
CA PHE A 171 -8.69 -1.17 -8.07
C PHE A 171 -8.71 -1.60 -6.61
N LEU A 172 -9.02 -0.69 -5.68
CA LEU A 172 -9.19 -1.04 -4.27
C LEU A 172 -10.30 -2.07 -4.09
N LYS A 173 -11.47 -1.86 -4.71
CA LYS A 173 -12.63 -2.72 -4.52
C LYS A 173 -12.49 -4.09 -5.18
N ASP A 174 -12.12 -4.09 -6.47
CA ASP A 174 -12.24 -5.26 -7.33
C ASP A 174 -10.95 -6.12 -7.36
N HIS A 175 -9.85 -5.60 -6.78
CA HIS A 175 -8.56 -6.28 -6.63
C HIS A 175 -8.15 -6.35 -5.14
N LEU A 176 -7.62 -5.28 -4.56
CA LEU A 176 -6.99 -5.33 -3.23
C LEU A 176 -7.89 -5.91 -2.14
N LEU A 177 -9.14 -5.44 -2.04
CA LEU A 177 -10.07 -5.84 -0.97
C LEU A 177 -10.66 -7.23 -1.14
N GLU A 178 -10.59 -7.82 -2.35
CA GLU A 178 -11.10 -9.17 -2.59
C GLU A 178 -10.20 -10.26 -1.98
N TRP A 179 -8.90 -10.02 -1.84
CA TRP A 179 -7.97 -11.05 -1.38
C TRP A 179 -6.98 -10.62 -0.29
N MET A 180 -6.45 -9.39 -0.34
CA MET A 180 -5.43 -8.92 0.62
C MET A 180 -5.84 -9.05 2.07
N PRO A 181 -7.09 -8.76 2.49
CA PRO A 181 -7.48 -8.90 3.89
C PRO A 181 -7.23 -10.32 4.44
N LEU A 182 -7.56 -11.35 3.66
CA LEU A 182 -7.32 -12.74 4.07
C LEU A 182 -5.83 -13.05 4.15
N PHE A 183 -5.04 -12.62 3.16
CA PHE A 183 -3.58 -12.76 3.17
C PHE A 183 -2.97 -12.06 4.39
N LEU A 184 -3.32 -10.79 4.63
CA LEU A 184 -2.72 -9.97 5.69
C LEU A 184 -3.05 -10.48 7.09
N ILE A 185 -4.27 -10.98 7.33
CA ILE A 185 -4.64 -11.64 8.59
C ILE A 185 -3.75 -12.86 8.84
N ASN A 186 -3.55 -13.68 7.82
CA ASN A 186 -2.67 -14.86 7.93
C ASN A 186 -1.20 -14.45 8.10
N ALA A 187 -0.73 -13.45 7.35
CA ALA A 187 0.64 -12.96 7.46
C ALA A 187 0.92 -12.35 8.84
N LYS A 188 -0.02 -11.57 9.39
CA LYS A 188 0.08 -11.07 10.76
C LYS A 188 0.22 -12.22 11.77
N ARG A 189 -0.57 -13.28 11.62
CA ARG A 189 -0.55 -14.43 12.53
C ARG A 189 0.75 -15.23 12.43
N GLU A 190 1.31 -15.37 11.23
CA GLU A 190 2.53 -16.16 10.97
C GLU A 190 3.81 -15.34 11.15
N SER A 191 3.71 -14.00 11.30
CA SER A 191 4.87 -13.13 11.51
C SER A 191 5.58 -13.43 12.83
N ARG A 192 6.90 -13.48 12.77
CA ARG A 192 7.78 -13.79 13.91
C ARG A 192 8.40 -12.54 14.50
N THR A 193 8.43 -11.46 13.74
CA THR A 193 8.99 -10.19 14.16
C THR A 193 7.92 -9.11 14.29
N PRO A 194 8.05 -8.20 15.27
CA PRO A 194 7.12 -7.10 15.42
C PRO A 194 7.05 -6.18 14.19
N LEU A 195 8.12 -6.07 13.40
CA LEU A 195 8.14 -5.24 12.19
C LEU A 195 7.12 -5.74 11.16
N TYR A 196 7.11 -7.03 10.85
CA TYR A 196 6.13 -7.59 9.91
C TYR A 196 4.75 -7.74 10.52
N HIS A 197 4.66 -7.98 11.83
CA HIS A 197 3.38 -7.97 12.53
C HIS A 197 2.68 -6.60 12.38
N ASP A 198 3.38 -5.52 12.73
CA ASP A 198 2.84 -4.17 12.63
C ASP A 198 2.62 -3.75 11.18
N GLY A 199 3.54 -4.11 10.27
CA GLY A 199 3.43 -3.79 8.85
C GLY A 199 2.24 -4.44 8.17
N THR A 200 1.92 -5.68 8.50
CA THR A 200 0.71 -6.37 7.96
C THR A 200 -0.57 -5.78 8.54
N GLU A 201 -0.59 -5.44 9.83
CA GLU A 201 -1.71 -4.74 10.47
C GLU A 201 -1.94 -3.35 9.86
N LEU A 202 -0.88 -2.55 9.76
CA LEU A 202 -0.91 -1.23 9.11
C LEU A 202 -1.47 -1.33 7.68
N THR A 203 -1.00 -2.30 6.90
CA THR A 203 -1.46 -2.46 5.52
C THR A 203 -2.95 -2.78 5.46
N LEU A 204 -3.43 -3.70 6.31
CA LEU A 204 -4.85 -4.06 6.38
C LEU A 204 -5.73 -2.87 6.75
N GLU A 205 -5.39 -2.18 7.84
CA GLU A 205 -6.16 -1.02 8.31
C GLU A 205 -6.14 0.11 7.29
N PHE A 206 -4.99 0.32 6.65
CA PHE A 206 -4.83 1.39 5.67
C PHE A 206 -5.65 1.15 4.41
N ILE A 207 -5.61 -0.03 3.78
CA ILE A 207 -6.38 -0.28 2.54
C ILE A 207 -7.90 -0.19 2.77
N LEU A 208 -8.38 -0.59 3.96
CA LEU A 208 -9.79 -0.46 4.33
C LEU A 208 -10.20 1.02 4.47
N SER A 209 -9.44 1.79 5.24
CA SER A 209 -9.71 3.23 5.43
C SER A 209 -9.50 4.04 4.15
N ASP A 210 -8.57 3.62 3.29
CA ASP A 210 -8.29 4.28 2.04
C ASP A 210 -9.42 4.11 1.02
N TYR A 211 -10.08 2.97 1.01
CA TYR A 211 -11.27 2.76 0.20
C TYR A 211 -12.41 3.71 0.61
N GLU A 212 -12.65 3.85 1.92
CA GLU A 212 -13.63 4.80 2.44
C GLU A 212 -13.27 6.25 2.07
N TYR A 213 -12.00 6.62 2.21
CA TYR A 213 -11.49 7.93 1.80
C TYR A 213 -11.75 8.22 0.32
N VAL A 214 -11.42 7.28 -0.57
CA VAL A 214 -11.61 7.46 -2.02
C VAL A 214 -13.10 7.64 -2.36
N ILE A 215 -14.00 6.90 -1.74
CA ILE A 215 -15.45 7.06 -1.91
C ILE A 215 -15.90 8.47 -1.49
N GLU A 216 -15.44 8.92 -0.32
CA GLU A 216 -15.76 10.26 0.18
C GLU A 216 -15.28 11.35 -0.79
N LYS A 217 -14.02 11.27 -1.26
CA LYS A 217 -13.46 12.24 -2.20
C LYS A 217 -14.14 12.23 -3.56
N LEU A 218 -14.59 11.10 -4.04
CA LEU A 218 -15.42 11.00 -5.23
C LEU A 218 -16.75 11.74 -5.05
N ALA A 219 -17.42 11.53 -3.94
CA ALA A 219 -18.70 12.19 -3.67
C ALA A 219 -18.56 13.72 -3.51
N GLU A 220 -17.45 14.18 -2.92
CA GLU A 220 -17.18 15.61 -2.71
C GLU A 220 -16.78 16.34 -3.99
N ASN A 221 -15.95 15.71 -4.83
CA ASN A 221 -15.27 16.40 -5.92
C ASN A 221 -15.83 16.09 -7.30
N CYS A 222 -16.50 14.95 -7.47
CA CYS A 222 -16.93 14.47 -8.78
C CYS A 222 -18.46 14.42 -8.86
N LYS A 223 -19.01 15.00 -9.94
CA LYS A 223 -20.44 14.84 -10.25
C LYS A 223 -20.67 13.42 -10.74
N ILE A 224 -20.82 12.47 -9.83
CA ILE A 224 -21.27 11.15 -10.19
C ILE A 224 -22.77 11.25 -10.42
N GLU A 225 -23.21 11.21 -11.68
CA GLU A 225 -24.61 10.96 -11.97
C GLU A 225 -24.99 9.66 -11.27
N ALA A 226 -26.04 9.73 -10.45
CA ALA A 226 -26.55 8.58 -9.71
C ALA A 226 -27.17 7.60 -10.74
N SER A 227 -26.33 6.86 -11.42
CA SER A 227 -26.70 5.75 -12.29
C SER A 227 -25.93 4.51 -11.88
N GLU A 228 -26.76 3.60 -11.41
CA GLU A 228 -26.58 2.16 -11.25
C GLU A 228 -26.24 1.65 -9.83
N ASN A 229 -27.38 1.25 -9.22
CA ASN A 229 -27.48 0.17 -8.22
C ASN A 229 -27.10 -1.17 -8.82
#